data_0adedee4c89dc18bc830105aecdb87ba
#
_entry.id   0adedee4c89dc18bc830105aecdb87ba
#
_cell.length_a   1.000
_cell.length_b   1.000
_cell.length_c   1.000
_cell.angle_alpha   90.00
_cell.angle_beta   90.00
_cell.angle_gamma   90.00
#
_symmetry.space_group_name_H-M   'P 1'
#
loop_
_entity.id
_entity.type
_entity.pdbx_description
1 polymer ?
#
loop_
_entity_poly.entity_id
_entity_poly.type
_entity_poly.pdbx_seq_one_letter_code
_entity_poly.pdbx_strand_id
1 'polypeptide(L)'
;MEAVLATYQSTDTSAVTTWFKACTVKSIPENGGACVKYKDKQIAIFNFVRKNVWYACQNLCPHKMEMVLSRGMIGDADGIAKVACPLHKKTFSLESGENLNGDLPAIATYPIKIEDGFVYLGFSE
;
A
#
# COMPACT_ATOMS: atom_id res chain seq x y z
N MET A 1 -17.97 -6.31 -7.84
CA MET A 1 -16.54 -6.60 -7.67
C MET A 1 -15.68 -5.55 -8.36
N GLU A 2 -15.87 -5.36 -9.68
CA GLU A 2 -15.10 -4.35 -10.41
C GLU A 2 -15.28 -2.94 -9.85
N ALA A 3 -16.47 -2.59 -9.39
CA ALA A 3 -16.74 -1.28 -8.81
C ALA A 3 -15.92 -1.05 -7.53
N VAL A 4 -15.69 -2.11 -6.75
CA VAL A 4 -14.87 -2.02 -5.53
C VAL A 4 -13.41 -1.77 -5.90
N LEU A 5 -12.89 -2.50 -6.90
CA LEU A 5 -11.52 -2.27 -7.38
C LEU A 5 -11.36 -0.86 -7.96
N ALA A 6 -12.38 -0.37 -8.67
CA ALA A 6 -12.32 0.95 -9.31
C ALA A 6 -12.23 2.10 -8.31
N THR A 7 -12.65 1.89 -7.04
CA THR A 7 -12.48 2.92 -6.01
C THR A 7 -11.05 3.05 -5.56
N TYR A 8 -10.21 2.04 -5.83
CA TYR A 8 -8.80 2.05 -5.50
C TYR A 8 -8.01 2.36 -6.76
N GLN A 9 -7.64 3.62 -6.93
CA GLN A 9 -6.86 4.06 -8.08
C GLN A 9 -5.56 4.67 -7.61
N SER A 10 -4.46 4.29 -8.26
CA SER A 10 -3.14 4.83 -7.95
C SER A 10 -3.11 6.34 -8.11
N THR A 11 -2.32 6.99 -7.26
CA THR A 11 -2.08 8.42 -7.34
C THR A 11 -0.58 8.65 -7.53
N ASP A 12 -0.21 9.43 -8.53
CA ASP A 12 1.17 9.90 -8.71
C ASP A 12 1.44 11.05 -7.76
N THR A 13 2.71 11.20 -7.35
CA THR A 13 3.11 12.33 -6.51
C THR A 13 2.72 13.66 -7.13
N SER A 14 2.86 13.78 -8.46
CA SER A 14 2.51 15.00 -9.19
C SER A 14 1.01 15.28 -9.21
N ALA A 15 0.18 14.29 -8.94
CA ALA A 15 -1.28 14.42 -8.98
C ALA A 15 -1.91 14.59 -7.60
N VAL A 16 -1.11 14.65 -6.54
CA VAL A 16 -1.65 14.79 -5.18
C VAL A 16 -2.29 16.15 -5.00
N THR A 17 -3.56 16.15 -4.59
CA THR A 17 -4.28 17.38 -4.22
C THR A 17 -4.56 17.44 -2.73
N THR A 18 -4.50 16.31 -2.04
CA THR A 18 -4.75 16.21 -0.61
C THR A 18 -3.71 15.32 0.05
N TRP A 19 -3.06 15.83 1.11
CA TRP A 19 -2.21 15.02 1.96
C TRP A 19 -2.96 14.70 3.24
N PHE A 20 -3.28 13.43 3.42
CA PHE A 20 -4.04 12.93 4.56
C PHE A 20 -3.07 12.51 5.68
N LYS A 21 -3.20 13.13 6.85
CA LYS A 21 -2.43 12.76 8.04
C LYS A 21 -3.00 11.46 8.60
N ALA A 22 -2.33 10.34 8.30
CA ALA A 22 -2.89 9.02 8.57
C ALA A 22 -2.65 8.55 10.00
N CYS A 23 -1.42 8.67 10.50
CA CYS A 23 -1.05 8.12 11.81
C CYS A 23 0.35 8.60 12.20
N THR A 24 0.79 8.22 13.40
CA THR A 24 2.18 8.45 13.81
C THR A 24 3.09 7.38 13.20
N VAL A 25 4.34 7.71 13.01
CA VAL A 25 5.36 6.75 12.54
C VAL A 25 5.43 5.54 13.47
N LYS A 26 5.30 5.77 14.77
CA LYS A 26 5.39 4.70 15.77
C LYS A 26 4.23 3.71 15.71
N SER A 27 3.13 4.09 15.06
CA SER A 27 1.97 3.19 14.90
C SER A 27 2.23 2.07 13.91
N ILE A 28 3.24 2.22 13.03
CA ILE A 28 3.53 1.24 11.99
C ILE A 28 4.71 0.38 12.42
N PRO A 29 4.56 -0.96 12.46
CA PRO A 29 5.67 -1.82 12.88
C PRO A 29 6.87 -1.67 11.95
N GLU A 30 8.07 -1.76 12.52
CA GLU A 30 9.30 -1.79 11.73
C GLU A 30 9.32 -3.04 10.87
N ASN A 31 9.65 -2.88 9.59
CA ASN A 31 9.66 -3.97 8.60
C ASN A 31 8.33 -4.72 8.56
N GLY A 32 7.26 -3.99 8.73
CA GLY A 32 5.91 -4.55 8.73
C GLY A 32 4.91 -3.56 8.17
N GLY A 33 3.63 -3.91 8.30
CA GLY A 33 2.55 -3.09 7.78
C GLY A 33 1.42 -2.89 8.76
N ALA A 34 0.59 -1.91 8.46
CA ALA A 34 -0.63 -1.63 9.20
C ALA A 34 -1.67 -1.04 8.24
N CYS A 35 -2.92 -1.07 8.66
CA CYS A 35 -4.01 -0.57 7.86
C CYS A 35 -4.57 0.72 8.46
N VAL A 36 -4.80 1.71 7.61
CA VAL A 36 -5.52 2.93 8.00
C VAL A 36 -6.74 3.09 7.13
N LYS A 37 -7.73 3.79 7.64
CA LYS A 37 -8.95 4.05 6.90
C LYS A 37 -8.93 5.49 6.36
N TYR A 38 -9.21 5.64 5.07
CA TYR A 38 -9.39 6.93 4.45
C TYR A 38 -10.74 6.93 3.73
N LYS A 39 -11.71 7.68 4.26
CA LYS A 39 -13.09 7.66 3.78
C LYS A 39 -13.61 6.23 3.81
N ASP A 40 -13.98 5.65 2.65
CA ASP A 40 -14.47 4.27 2.58
C ASP A 40 -13.39 3.27 2.15
N LYS A 41 -12.12 3.72 2.11
CA LYS A 41 -11.00 2.89 1.65
C LYS A 41 -10.15 2.42 2.81
N GLN A 42 -9.58 1.23 2.68
CA GLN A 42 -8.58 0.71 3.60
C GLN A 42 -7.24 0.74 2.88
N ILE A 43 -6.29 1.46 3.46
CA ILE A 43 -4.96 1.66 2.87
C ILE A 43 -3.92 0.97 3.74
N ALA A 44 -3.09 0.13 3.13
CA ALA A 44 -1.99 -0.53 3.81
C ALA A 44 -0.76 0.36 3.75
N ILE A 45 -0.06 0.48 4.88
CA ILE A 45 1.17 1.27 4.98
C ILE A 45 2.28 0.33 5.44
N PHE A 46 3.43 0.37 4.76
CA PHE A 46 4.56 -0.49 5.07
C PHE A 46 5.81 0.35 5.36
N ASN A 47 6.53 -0.05 6.41
CA ASN A 47 7.75 0.60 6.83
C ASN A 47 8.95 -0.32 6.58
N PHE A 48 9.74 -0.01 5.54
CA PHE A 48 10.97 -0.74 5.22
C PHE A 48 12.14 -0.03 5.92
N VAL A 49 12.37 -0.37 7.19
CA VAL A 49 13.36 0.32 8.02
C VAL A 49 14.76 0.22 7.42
N ARG A 50 15.14 -0.95 6.92
CA ARG A 50 16.48 -1.16 6.37
C ARG A 50 16.80 -0.24 5.20
N LYS A 51 15.80 0.07 4.39
CA LYS A 51 15.95 0.94 3.23
C LYS A 51 15.55 2.37 3.52
N ASN A 52 15.01 2.62 4.70
CA ASN A 52 14.45 3.92 5.09
C ASN A 52 13.44 4.42 4.06
N VAL A 53 12.55 3.52 3.64
CA VAL A 53 11.54 3.80 2.62
C VAL A 53 10.17 3.33 3.12
N TRP A 54 9.14 4.10 2.80
CA TRP A 54 7.77 3.82 3.14
C TRP A 54 6.96 3.60 1.87
N TYR A 55 5.99 2.69 1.94
CA TYR A 55 5.08 2.43 0.82
C TYR A 55 3.64 2.37 1.30
N ALA A 56 2.71 2.75 0.43
CA ALA A 56 1.28 2.67 0.70
C ALA A 56 0.57 2.11 -0.52
N CYS A 57 -0.38 1.20 -0.26
CA CYS A 57 -1.18 0.60 -1.33
C CYS A 57 -2.57 0.29 -0.80
N GLN A 58 -3.47 -0.10 -1.71
CA GLN A 58 -4.78 -0.59 -1.27
C GLN A 58 -4.60 -1.81 -0.37
N ASN A 59 -5.45 -1.93 0.65
CA ASN A 59 -5.44 -3.11 1.50
C ASN A 59 -6.19 -4.29 0.86
N LEU A 60 -6.96 -4.02 -0.18
CA LEU A 60 -7.75 -5.01 -0.90
C LEU A 60 -6.88 -5.88 -1.79
N CYS A 61 -6.85 -7.18 -1.52
CA CYS A 61 -6.19 -8.14 -2.42
C CYS A 61 -7.18 -8.56 -3.50
N PRO A 62 -6.87 -8.33 -4.79
CA PRO A 62 -7.83 -8.65 -5.86
C PRO A 62 -8.06 -10.13 -6.09
N HIS A 63 -7.24 -11.02 -5.52
CA HIS A 63 -7.38 -12.45 -5.73
C HIS A 63 -8.73 -12.97 -5.19
N LYS A 64 -9.05 -12.64 -3.93
CA LYS A 64 -10.31 -13.05 -3.31
C LYS A 64 -11.11 -11.87 -2.78
N MET A 65 -10.73 -10.66 -3.17
CA MET A 65 -11.41 -9.42 -2.74
C MET A 65 -11.43 -9.30 -1.21
N GLU A 66 -10.30 -9.59 -0.57
CA GLU A 66 -10.16 -9.53 0.87
C GLU A 66 -9.22 -8.41 1.31
N MET A 67 -9.55 -7.76 2.42
CA MET A 67 -8.78 -6.63 2.96
C MET A 67 -7.67 -7.13 3.86
N VAL A 68 -6.59 -7.67 3.27
CA VAL A 68 -5.55 -8.37 4.01
C VAL A 68 -4.12 -7.98 3.67
N LEU A 69 -3.89 -7.12 2.68
CA LEU A 69 -2.52 -6.83 2.24
C LEU A 69 -1.65 -6.23 3.34
N SER A 70 -2.23 -5.46 4.27
CA SER A 70 -1.47 -4.89 5.39
C SER A 70 -0.88 -5.95 6.30
N ARG A 71 -1.38 -7.17 6.26
CA ARG A 71 -0.88 -8.31 7.04
C ARG A 71 0.06 -9.19 6.22
N GLY A 72 0.35 -8.78 4.99
CA GLY A 72 1.18 -9.57 4.08
C GLY A 72 2.65 -9.57 4.48
N MET A 73 3.37 -10.50 3.87
CA MET A 73 4.82 -10.58 4.07
C MET A 73 5.51 -9.62 3.10
N ILE A 74 6.35 -8.75 3.64
CA ILE A 74 7.10 -7.79 2.82
C ILE A 74 8.53 -8.25 2.61
N GLY A 75 9.12 -7.81 1.52
CA GLY A 75 10.48 -8.14 1.17
C GLY A 75 10.84 -7.45 -0.13
N ASP A 76 11.84 -7.97 -0.84
CA ASP A 76 12.14 -7.46 -2.17
C ASP A 76 12.42 -8.61 -3.14
N ALA A 77 12.17 -8.34 -4.41
CA ALA A 77 12.48 -9.25 -5.52
C ALA A 77 13.34 -8.46 -6.48
N ASP A 78 14.62 -8.82 -6.57
CA ASP A 78 15.59 -8.13 -7.44
C ASP A 78 15.62 -6.61 -7.20
N GLY A 79 15.57 -6.22 -5.92
CA GLY A 79 15.62 -4.81 -5.53
C GLY A 79 14.28 -4.10 -5.54
N ILE A 80 13.20 -4.76 -5.98
CA ILE A 80 11.87 -4.17 -6.02
C ILE A 80 11.12 -4.55 -4.75
N ALA A 81 10.66 -3.55 -3.99
CA ALA A 81 9.88 -3.79 -2.79
C ALA A 81 8.56 -4.48 -3.13
N LYS A 82 8.19 -5.48 -2.35
CA LYS A 82 6.99 -6.29 -2.63
C LYS A 82 6.24 -6.63 -1.37
N VAL A 83 4.96 -6.98 -1.53
CA VAL A 83 4.13 -7.57 -0.49
C VAL A 83 3.47 -8.82 -1.04
N ALA A 84 3.45 -9.89 -0.23
CA ALA A 84 2.73 -11.11 -0.57
C ALA A 84 1.49 -11.24 0.29
N CYS A 85 0.34 -11.48 -0.35
CA CYS A 85 -0.92 -11.69 0.36
C CYS A 85 -0.77 -12.86 1.34
N PRO A 86 -1.18 -12.69 2.61
CA PRO A 86 -0.94 -13.75 3.61
C PRO A 86 -1.77 -15.02 3.38
N LEU A 87 -2.86 -14.91 2.63
CA LEU A 87 -3.77 -16.04 2.43
C LEU A 87 -3.37 -16.94 1.27
N HIS A 88 -2.95 -16.36 0.15
CA HIS A 88 -2.68 -17.12 -1.08
C HIS A 88 -1.33 -16.79 -1.70
N LYS A 89 -0.50 -16.01 -1.01
CA LYS A 89 0.86 -15.65 -1.45
C LYS A 89 0.92 -14.96 -2.81
N LYS A 90 -0.15 -14.30 -3.22
CA LYS A 90 -0.12 -13.47 -4.42
C LYS A 90 0.72 -12.23 -4.12
N THR A 91 1.67 -11.93 -5.01
CA THR A 91 2.71 -10.94 -4.75
C THR A 91 2.54 -9.72 -5.64
N PHE A 92 2.73 -8.54 -5.06
CA PHE A 92 2.58 -7.26 -5.75
C PHE A 92 3.78 -6.37 -5.49
N SER A 93 4.20 -5.64 -6.52
CA SER A 93 5.22 -4.60 -6.36
C SER A 93 4.62 -3.45 -5.56
N LEU A 94 5.32 -2.99 -4.53
CA LEU A 94 4.90 -1.82 -3.78
C LEU A 94 5.28 -0.52 -4.49
N GLU A 95 6.13 -0.60 -5.51
CA GLU A 95 6.53 0.57 -6.29
C GLU A 95 5.53 0.88 -7.40
N SER A 96 5.07 -0.13 -8.13
CA SER A 96 4.16 0.05 -9.26
C SER A 96 2.78 -0.52 -9.04
N GLY A 97 2.62 -1.41 -8.06
CA GLY A 97 1.36 -2.14 -7.85
C GLY A 97 1.23 -3.38 -8.72
N GLU A 98 2.17 -3.61 -9.62
CA GLU A 98 2.08 -4.73 -10.55
C GLU A 98 2.05 -6.07 -9.81
N ASN A 99 1.16 -6.98 -10.28
CA ASN A 99 1.13 -8.34 -9.77
C ASN A 99 2.33 -9.11 -10.33
N LEU A 100 3.20 -9.59 -9.44
CA LEU A 100 4.45 -10.25 -9.85
C LEU A 100 4.25 -11.70 -10.27
N ASN A 101 3.08 -12.28 -10.00
CA ASN A 101 2.72 -13.62 -10.47
C ASN A 101 2.19 -13.59 -11.91
N GLY A 102 1.75 -12.43 -12.38
CA GLY A 102 1.28 -12.27 -13.75
C GLY A 102 -0.14 -12.76 -14.00
N ASP A 103 -0.93 -12.98 -12.94
CA ASP A 103 -2.28 -13.53 -13.07
C ASP A 103 -3.38 -12.66 -12.47
N LEU A 104 -3.06 -11.47 -11.98
CA LEU A 104 -4.02 -10.58 -11.36
C LEU A 104 -3.81 -9.13 -11.82
N PRO A 105 -4.85 -8.28 -11.70
CA PRO A 105 -4.67 -6.87 -12.00
C PRO A 105 -3.73 -6.21 -10.97
N ALA A 106 -3.17 -5.05 -11.34
CA ALA A 106 -2.33 -4.28 -10.46
C ALA A 106 -3.15 -3.71 -9.30
N ILE A 107 -2.49 -3.51 -8.16
CA ILE A 107 -3.10 -2.84 -7.02
C ILE A 107 -2.78 -1.34 -7.08
N ALA A 108 -3.63 -0.54 -6.44
CA ALA A 108 -3.40 0.90 -6.34
C ALA A 108 -2.28 1.20 -5.36
N THR A 109 -1.40 2.13 -5.72
CA THR A 109 -0.33 2.63 -4.85
C THR A 109 -0.52 4.12 -4.65
N TYR A 110 -0.07 4.63 -3.49
CA TYR A 110 -0.27 6.02 -3.10
C TYR A 110 1.03 6.64 -2.64
N PRO A 111 1.26 7.94 -2.95
CA PRO A 111 2.41 8.65 -2.41
C PRO A 111 2.35 8.72 -0.89
N ILE A 112 3.50 8.63 -0.26
CA ILE A 112 3.61 8.67 1.19
C ILE A 112 4.77 9.58 1.56
N LYS A 113 4.60 10.36 2.61
CA LYS A 113 5.68 11.19 3.15
C LYS A 113 5.63 11.16 4.66
N ILE A 114 6.80 11.38 5.26
CA ILE A 114 6.96 11.43 6.70
C ILE A 114 7.31 12.87 7.07
N GLU A 115 6.59 13.44 8.01
CA GLU A 115 6.80 14.83 8.43
C GLU A 115 6.44 14.96 9.90
N ASP A 116 7.37 15.49 10.69
CA ASP A 116 7.18 15.73 12.13
C ASP A 116 6.69 14.49 12.91
N GLY A 117 7.17 13.31 12.54
CA GLY A 117 6.82 12.07 13.20
C GLY A 117 5.46 11.49 12.79
N PHE A 118 4.85 12.02 11.72
CA PHE A 118 3.57 11.56 11.20
C PHE A 118 3.69 11.04 9.78
N VAL A 119 2.83 10.09 9.46
CA VAL A 119 2.72 9.51 8.13
C VAL A 119 1.59 10.20 7.37
N TYR A 120 1.90 10.71 6.18
CA TYR A 120 0.91 11.36 5.31
C TYR A 120 0.76 10.56 4.02
N LEU A 121 -0.47 10.38 3.59
CA LEU A 121 -0.82 9.71 2.34
C LEU A 121 -1.34 10.72 1.33
N GLY A 122 -0.93 10.60 0.07
CA GLY A 122 -1.34 11.50 -0.98
C GLY A 122 -2.49 10.95 -1.81
N PHE A 123 -3.51 11.76 -2.01
CA PHE A 123 -4.68 11.42 -2.82
C PHE A 123 -4.99 12.53 -3.80
N SER A 124 -5.55 12.15 -4.95
CA SER A 124 -6.00 13.12 -5.95
C SER A 124 -7.52 13.22 -5.88
N GLU A 125 -8.00 14.23 -5.18
CA GLU A 125 -9.42 14.45 -4.97
C GLU A 125 -9.83 15.88 -5.22
#